data_3bc4bbb79986f5a017edd603a5e8033f
#
_entry.id   3bc4bbb79986f5a017edd603a5e8033f
#
_cell.length_a   1.000
_cell.length_b   1.000
_cell.length_c   1.000
_cell.angle_alpha   90.00
_cell.angle_beta   90.00
_cell.angle_gamma   90.00
#
_symmetry.space_group_name_H-M   'P 1'
#
loop_
_entity.id
_entity.type
_entity.pdbx_description
1 polymer ?
#
loop_
_entity_poly.entity_id
_entity_poly.type
_entity_poly.pdbx_seq_one_letter_code
_entity_poly.pdbx_strand_id
1 'polypeptide(L)'
;MNYKQNEKINQVKESTLVVGIDIGSTTQYARAFDWRGIELGKVFTFSNSREGFEAFKAWMQHLQDKYRKSDVIVGIEPTGHYWFDLGAYLEDEGILLVMVNPYAVKQTKELDLSLIHISGAHET
;
A
#
# COMPACT_ATOMS: atom_id res chain seq x y z
N MET A 1 5.62 -5.18 19.12
CA MET A 1 5.03 -4.76 17.85
C MET A 1 5.43 -5.61 16.66
N ASN A 2 6.60 -6.21 16.74
CA ASN A 2 7.06 -7.05 15.62
C ASN A 2 6.14 -8.23 15.37
N TYR A 3 5.64 -8.82 16.42
CA TYR A 3 4.74 -9.96 16.26
C TYR A 3 3.45 -9.56 15.57
N LYS A 4 2.97 -8.33 15.82
CA LYS A 4 1.77 -7.86 15.16
C LYS A 4 2.03 -7.60 13.68
N GLN A 5 3.21 -7.09 13.38
CA GLN A 5 3.61 -6.89 11.99
C GLN A 5 3.60 -8.21 11.24
N ASN A 6 4.17 -9.24 11.85
CA ASN A 6 4.22 -10.54 11.21
C ASN A 6 2.83 -11.12 11.01
N GLU A 7 1.95 -10.95 12.00
CA GLU A 7 0.59 -11.43 11.88
C GLU A 7 -0.13 -10.79 10.70
N LYS A 8 0.04 -9.47 10.54
CA LYS A 8 -0.64 -8.78 9.45
C LYS A 8 -0.07 -9.14 8.10
N ILE A 9 1.23 -9.33 8.02
CA ILE A 9 1.86 -9.75 6.78
C ILE A 9 1.39 -11.15 6.39
N ASN A 10 1.25 -12.02 7.37
CA ASN A 10 0.81 -13.38 7.11
C ASN A 10 -0.66 -13.46 6.71
N GLN A 11 -1.39 -12.34 6.79
CA GLN A 11 -2.78 -12.30 6.37
C GLN A 11 -2.94 -12.05 4.88
N VAL A 12 -1.83 -11.83 4.15
CA VAL A 12 -1.91 -11.68 2.70
C VAL A 12 -2.26 -13.04 2.09
N LYS A 13 -3.35 -13.06 1.34
CA LYS A 13 -3.87 -14.29 0.76
C LYS A 13 -4.53 -13.96 -0.58
N GLU A 14 -5.18 -14.96 -1.16
CA GLU A 14 -5.82 -14.77 -2.46
C GLU A 14 -6.81 -13.61 -2.48
N SER A 15 -7.46 -13.37 -1.36
CA SER A 15 -8.46 -12.31 -1.27
C SER A 15 -7.87 -10.93 -1.00
N THR A 16 -6.56 -10.79 -0.96
CA THR A 16 -5.91 -9.54 -0.63
C THR A 16 -5.45 -8.82 -1.89
N LEU A 17 -5.86 -7.55 -2.02
CA LEU A 17 -5.33 -6.65 -3.03
C LEU A 17 -4.10 -5.97 -2.45
N VAL A 18 -2.97 -6.09 -3.12
CA VAL A 18 -1.73 -5.47 -2.66
C VAL A 18 -1.47 -4.26 -3.53
N VAL A 19 -1.32 -3.09 -2.91
CA VAL A 19 -1.12 -1.84 -3.63
C VAL A 19 0.19 -1.23 -3.21
N GLY A 20 1.01 -0.87 -4.19
CA GLY A 20 2.26 -0.16 -3.93
C GLY A 20 2.16 1.25 -4.45
N ILE A 21 2.63 2.22 -3.67
CA ILE A 21 2.56 3.62 -4.06
C ILE A 21 3.96 4.22 -4.08
N ASP A 22 4.26 4.86 -5.21
CA ASP A 22 5.47 5.67 -5.36
C ASP A 22 5.06 7.10 -5.05
N ILE A 23 5.59 7.64 -3.95
CA ILE A 23 5.18 8.93 -3.42
C ILE A 23 5.98 10.05 -4.07
N GLY A 24 5.27 11.02 -4.66
CA GLY A 24 5.87 12.25 -5.14
C GLY A 24 5.34 13.44 -4.36
N SER A 25 5.87 14.61 -4.64
CA SER A 25 5.44 15.81 -3.91
C SER A 25 4.03 16.23 -4.31
N THR A 26 3.68 16.10 -5.57
CA THR A 26 2.36 16.51 -6.07
C THR A 26 1.56 15.37 -6.65
N THR A 27 2.22 14.37 -7.20
CA THR A 27 1.55 13.27 -7.88
C THR A 27 2.04 11.94 -7.32
N GLN A 28 1.09 11.06 -7.06
CA GLN A 28 1.36 9.73 -6.55
C GLN A 28 1.07 8.72 -7.65
N TYR A 29 1.82 7.62 -7.67
CA TYR A 29 1.66 6.56 -8.66
C TYR A 29 1.39 5.25 -7.94
N ALA A 30 0.23 4.64 -8.21
CA ALA A 30 -0.18 3.42 -7.53
C ALA A 30 -0.26 2.26 -8.51
N ARG A 31 0.21 1.10 -8.07
CA ARG A 31 0.07 -0.15 -8.83
C ARG A 31 -0.52 -1.20 -7.92
N ALA A 32 -1.35 -2.04 -8.48
CA ALA A 32 -2.02 -3.08 -7.72
C ALA A 32 -1.56 -4.45 -8.17
N PHE A 33 -1.51 -5.37 -7.22
CA PHE A 33 -1.03 -6.73 -7.47
C PHE A 33 -1.89 -7.72 -6.72
N ASP A 34 -1.92 -8.97 -7.20
CA ASP A 34 -2.52 -10.02 -6.41
C ASP A 34 -1.45 -10.57 -5.45
N TRP A 35 -1.83 -11.58 -4.67
CA TRP A 35 -0.94 -12.13 -3.65
C TRP A 35 0.31 -12.77 -4.23
N ARG A 36 0.29 -13.11 -5.51
CA ARG A 36 1.44 -13.71 -6.18
C ARG A 36 2.36 -12.67 -6.81
N GLY A 37 1.99 -11.40 -6.75
CA GLY A 37 2.77 -10.33 -7.35
C GLY A 37 2.44 -10.05 -8.81
N ILE A 38 1.33 -10.60 -9.29
CA ILE A 38 0.90 -10.33 -10.66
C ILE A 38 0.13 -9.01 -10.67
N GLU A 39 0.55 -8.09 -11.54
CA GLU A 39 -0.05 -6.76 -11.59
C GLU A 39 -1.47 -6.82 -12.11
N LEU A 40 -2.37 -6.10 -11.44
CA LEU A 40 -3.79 -6.05 -11.77
C LEU A 40 -4.11 -4.63 -12.25
N GLY A 41 -4.59 -4.54 -13.48
CA GLY A 41 -4.91 -3.24 -14.06
C GLY A 41 -3.67 -2.45 -14.43
N LYS A 42 -3.86 -1.15 -14.57
CA LYS A 42 -2.79 -0.25 -14.99
C LYS A 42 -2.43 0.68 -13.84
N VAL A 43 -1.26 1.31 -13.97
CA VAL A 43 -0.84 2.28 -12.97
C VAL A 43 -1.88 3.39 -12.88
N PHE A 44 -2.16 3.80 -11.64
CA PHE A 44 -3.12 4.86 -11.37
C PHE A 44 -2.38 6.04 -10.77
N THR A 45 -2.64 7.24 -11.26
CA THR A 45 -2.01 8.44 -10.72
C THR A 45 -3.05 9.30 -10.03
N PHE A 46 -2.66 9.92 -8.93
CA PHE A 46 -3.57 10.80 -8.21
C PHE A 46 -2.80 11.92 -7.53
N SER A 47 -3.48 13.01 -7.26
CA SER A 47 -2.85 14.19 -6.66
C SER A 47 -2.74 14.00 -5.15
N ASN A 48 -1.82 14.73 -4.55
CA ASN A 48 -1.63 14.72 -3.10
C ASN A 48 -2.64 15.69 -2.48
N SER A 49 -3.91 15.32 -2.56
CA SER A 49 -5.03 16.16 -2.14
C SER A 49 -6.18 15.26 -1.75
N ARG A 50 -7.16 15.84 -1.08
CA ARG A 50 -8.32 15.05 -0.67
C ARG A 50 -9.03 14.44 -1.88
N GLU A 51 -9.19 15.22 -2.93
CA GLU A 51 -9.81 14.71 -4.15
C GLU A 51 -9.02 13.55 -4.73
N GLY A 52 -7.69 13.68 -4.72
CA GLY A 52 -6.83 12.61 -5.19
C GLY A 52 -6.95 11.35 -4.36
N PHE A 53 -7.00 11.52 -3.04
CA PHE A 53 -7.12 10.38 -2.12
C PHE A 53 -8.47 9.68 -2.31
N GLU A 54 -9.54 10.44 -2.53
CA GLU A 54 -10.84 9.86 -2.76
C GLU A 54 -10.88 9.08 -4.08
N ALA A 55 -10.25 9.63 -5.11
CA ALA A 55 -10.13 8.94 -6.39
C ALA A 55 -9.33 7.65 -6.23
N PHE A 56 -8.25 7.70 -5.44
CA PHE A 56 -7.43 6.53 -5.18
C PHE A 56 -8.25 5.44 -4.47
N LYS A 57 -9.04 5.84 -3.48
CA LYS A 57 -9.89 4.87 -2.78
C LYS A 57 -10.90 4.24 -3.73
N ALA A 58 -11.51 5.05 -4.58
CA ALA A 58 -12.48 4.53 -5.55
C ALA A 58 -11.82 3.55 -6.52
N TRP A 59 -10.58 3.87 -6.93
CA TRP A 59 -9.83 2.98 -7.81
C TRP A 59 -9.58 1.63 -7.14
N MET A 60 -9.18 1.65 -5.87
CA MET A 60 -8.95 0.41 -5.14
C MET A 60 -10.23 -0.40 -5.01
N GLN A 61 -11.35 0.27 -4.71
CA GLN A 61 -12.63 -0.41 -4.59
C GLN A 61 -13.06 -1.05 -5.91
N HIS A 62 -12.81 -0.35 -7.01
CA HIS A 62 -13.10 -0.91 -8.33
C HIS A 62 -12.31 -2.19 -8.58
N LEU A 63 -11.03 -2.18 -8.23
CA LEU A 63 -10.20 -3.37 -8.42
C LEU A 63 -10.62 -4.49 -7.48
N GLN A 64 -11.01 -4.15 -6.26
CA GLN A 64 -11.50 -5.16 -5.33
C GLN A 64 -12.73 -5.86 -5.89
N ASP A 65 -13.65 -5.09 -6.47
CA ASP A 65 -14.85 -5.67 -7.06
C ASP A 65 -14.51 -6.50 -8.28
N LYS A 66 -13.67 -5.98 -9.15
CA LYS A 66 -13.35 -6.65 -10.40
C LYS A 66 -12.62 -7.97 -10.19
N TYR A 67 -11.70 -7.99 -9.23
CA TYR A 67 -10.85 -9.16 -8.99
C TYR A 67 -11.24 -9.92 -7.74
N ARG A 68 -12.37 -9.55 -7.12
CA ARG A 68 -12.95 -10.25 -5.96
C ARG A 68 -11.97 -10.28 -4.80
N LYS A 69 -11.44 -9.11 -4.46
CA LYS A 69 -10.54 -8.95 -3.32
C LYS A 69 -11.31 -8.32 -2.17
N SER A 70 -11.33 -8.99 -1.03
CA SER A 70 -12.10 -8.53 0.12
C SER A 70 -11.32 -7.57 1.01
N ASP A 71 -9.99 -7.63 0.98
CA ASP A 71 -9.18 -6.76 1.81
C ASP A 71 -8.05 -6.16 0.99
N VAL A 72 -7.44 -5.10 1.53
CA VAL A 72 -6.41 -4.38 0.82
C VAL A 72 -5.27 -4.03 1.77
N ILE A 73 -4.05 -4.09 1.24
CA ILE A 73 -2.87 -3.63 1.96
C ILE A 73 -2.15 -2.65 1.05
N VAL A 74 -1.84 -1.47 1.59
CA VAL A 74 -1.14 -0.43 0.83
C VAL A 74 0.27 -0.31 1.38
N GLY A 75 1.25 -0.43 0.48
CA GLY A 75 2.65 -0.28 0.84
C GLY A 75 3.22 0.98 0.25
N ILE A 76 4.01 1.71 1.03
CA ILE A 76 4.69 2.90 0.56
C ILE A 76 6.14 2.88 1.02
N GLU A 77 6.98 3.60 0.27
CA GLU A 77 8.36 3.83 0.64
C GLU A 77 8.41 5.20 1.32
N PRO A 78 8.68 5.27 2.62
CA PRO A 78 8.55 6.51 3.37
C PRO A 78 9.75 7.44 3.16
N THR A 79 9.75 8.16 2.05
CA THR A 79 10.79 9.15 1.79
C THR A 79 10.21 10.55 2.02
N GLY A 80 10.94 11.36 2.80
CA GLY A 80 10.50 12.70 3.11
C GLY A 80 9.21 12.70 3.91
N HIS A 81 8.40 13.72 3.69
CA HIS A 81 7.17 13.91 4.45
C HIS A 81 5.91 13.94 3.56
N TYR A 82 6.08 13.74 2.28
CA TYR A 82 4.94 13.86 1.35
C TYR A 82 3.90 12.77 1.52
N TRP A 83 4.21 11.72 2.28
CA TRP A 83 3.26 10.63 2.49
C TRP A 83 2.36 10.85 3.70
N PHE A 84 2.63 11.90 4.51
CA PHE A 84 1.92 12.09 5.78
C PHE A 84 0.41 12.24 5.60
N ASP A 85 0.00 13.09 4.66
CA ASP A 85 -1.43 13.34 4.45
C ASP A 85 -2.14 12.09 3.93
N LEU A 86 -1.52 11.41 2.99
CA LEU A 86 -2.08 10.16 2.47
C LEU A 86 -2.15 9.12 3.59
N GLY A 87 -1.11 9.02 4.39
CA GLY A 87 -1.09 8.07 5.50
C GLY A 87 -2.23 8.31 6.47
N ALA A 88 -2.45 9.58 6.82
CA ALA A 88 -3.52 9.92 7.74
C ALA A 88 -4.89 9.58 7.13
N TYR A 89 -5.05 9.85 5.84
CA TYR A 89 -6.30 9.53 5.16
C TYR A 89 -6.58 8.03 5.18
N LEU A 90 -5.57 7.22 4.86
CA LEU A 90 -5.74 5.78 4.82
C LEU A 90 -6.05 5.23 6.21
N GLU A 91 -5.40 5.77 7.23
CA GLU A 91 -5.65 5.35 8.59
C GLU A 91 -7.09 5.66 8.99
N ASP A 92 -7.58 6.85 8.65
CA ASP A 92 -8.95 7.24 8.94
C ASP A 92 -9.94 6.33 8.23
N GLU A 93 -9.60 5.85 7.05
CA GLU A 93 -10.49 4.98 6.28
C GLU A 93 -10.34 3.52 6.68
N GLY A 94 -9.50 3.22 7.64
CA GLY A 94 -9.32 1.84 8.10
C GLY A 94 -8.56 0.96 7.12
N ILE A 95 -7.76 1.56 6.26
CA ILE A 95 -6.99 0.82 5.27
C ILE A 95 -5.59 0.57 5.82
N LEU A 96 -5.15 -0.68 5.80
CA LEU A 96 -3.85 -1.05 6.34
C LEU A 96 -2.73 -0.47 5.48
N LEU A 97 -1.87 0.32 6.11
CA LEU A 97 -0.73 0.93 5.45
C LEU A 97 0.54 0.33 6.05
N VAL A 98 1.45 -0.09 5.19
CA VAL A 98 2.74 -0.64 5.62
C VAL A 98 3.87 0.13 4.98
N MET A 99 5.01 0.15 5.66
CA MET A 99 6.20 0.84 5.16
C MET A 99 7.13 -0.17 4.52
N VAL A 100 7.51 0.08 3.28
CA VAL A 100 8.39 -0.81 2.53
C VAL A 100 9.84 -0.36 2.74
N ASN A 101 10.70 -1.32 3.10
CA ASN A 101 12.12 -1.06 3.19
C ASN A 101 12.71 -1.11 1.78
N PRO A 102 13.09 0.04 1.20
CA PRO A 102 13.56 0.06 -0.19
C PRO A 102 14.81 -0.77 -0.40
N TYR A 103 15.64 -0.85 0.62
CA TYR A 103 16.87 -1.62 0.54
C TYR A 103 16.57 -3.10 0.36
N ALA A 104 15.66 -3.61 1.17
CA ALA A 104 15.30 -5.01 1.11
C ALA A 104 14.60 -5.34 -0.20
N VAL A 105 13.74 -4.45 -0.67
CA VAL A 105 13.04 -4.66 -1.95
C VAL A 105 14.03 -4.76 -3.10
N LYS A 106 15.05 -3.90 -3.09
CA LYS A 106 16.08 -3.95 -4.13
C LYS A 106 16.79 -5.29 -4.17
N GLN A 107 17.08 -5.84 -3.00
CA GLN A 107 17.83 -7.09 -2.93
C GLN A 107 17.01 -8.27 -3.41
N THR A 108 15.74 -8.28 -3.14
CA THR A 108 14.88 -9.38 -3.54
C THR A 108 14.35 -9.23 -4.96
N LYS A 109 14.40 -8.00 -5.48
CA LYS A 109 13.88 -7.67 -6.81
C LYS A 109 12.40 -7.90 -6.94
N GLU A 110 11.71 -8.02 -5.83
CA GLU A 110 10.27 -8.12 -5.81
C GLU A 110 9.81 -7.74 -4.42
N LEU A 111 8.56 -7.40 -4.30
CA LEU A 111 8.00 -7.01 -3.03
C LEU A 111 7.89 -8.22 -2.13
N ASP A 112 8.70 -8.25 -1.10
CA ASP A 112 8.66 -9.31 -0.11
C ASP A 112 8.00 -8.75 1.14
N LEU A 113 6.77 -9.16 1.39
CA LEU A 113 5.98 -8.59 2.45
C LEU A 113 6.57 -8.86 3.84
N SER A 114 7.45 -9.85 3.95
CA SER A 114 8.10 -10.11 5.23
C SER A 114 9.06 -8.99 5.64
N LEU A 115 9.40 -8.11 4.70
CA LEU A 115 10.32 -7.01 4.96
C LEU A 115 9.60 -5.67 5.11
N ILE A 116 8.29 -5.70 5.20
CA ILE A 116 7.48 -4.49 5.32
C ILE A 116 7.19 -4.22 6.80
N HIS A 117 7.25 -2.95 7.17
CA HIS A 117 6.96 -2.50 8.52
C HIS A 117 5.59 -1.84 8.57
N ILE A 118 4.83 -2.19 9.60
CA ILE A 118 3.49 -1.66 9.73
C ILE A 118 3.55 -0.23 10.26
N SER A 119 2.88 0.67 9.56
CA SER A 119 2.78 2.06 9.98
C SER A 119 2.11 2.15 11.34
N GLY A 120 2.61 3.01 12.20
CA GLY A 120 2.05 3.22 13.52
C GLY A 120 2.53 2.26 14.58
N ALA A 121 3.28 1.29 14.19
CA ALA A 121 3.88 0.39 15.18
C ALA A 121 5.09 1.08 15.77
N HIS A 122 5.52 1.78 15.77
CA HIS A 122 6.42 2.49 15.81
C HIS A 122 7.23 3.02 15.70
N GLU A 123 7.05 3.29 15.29
CA GLU A 123 7.60 3.85 14.78
C GLU A 123 8.64 4.00 14.90
N THR A 124 9.04 3.78 14.79
CA THR A 124 10.05 3.88 14.87
C THR A 124 10.75 3.81 14.69
#